data_c22813d1d44097adaa9d7bc6a459b42a
#
_entry.id   c22813d1d44097adaa9d7bc6a459b42a
#
_cell.length_a   1.000
_cell.length_b   1.000
_cell.length_c   1.000
_cell.angle_alpha   90.00
_cell.angle_beta   90.00
_cell.angle_gamma   90.00
#
_symmetry.space_group_name_H-M   'P 1'
#
loop_
_entity.id
_entity.type
_entity.pdbx_description
1 polymer ?
#
loop_
_entity_poly.entity_id
_entity_poly.type
_entity_poly.pdbx_seq_one_letter_code
_entity_poly.pdbx_strand_id
1 'polypeptide(L)'
;MTKVFRISLFLLVLFFSKANVLSAQINVTIKSGEKWYGGAVNEGHLMPFEDGYTLDMFGDTKGNQAVPLLVSNKGRFIWSEEPFKFAFNKNTLVISNVHSKVTVDSAGSNLREAFANASKQFFPSKNKLPDTLLFSRPQYNTWIELVYNQNEKDILKYARAIIDNGFPPGVLMIDDNWADYYGRFDFRSDRFTNAAEMVDTLHHLGFKVMLWVSPFISPDTEIGRELLEKKLLLFDNEGDATKSWDKAAKPAIISWWNGYSSVLDFTNPEAIKWFRGRLDHMVKAYHLDGFKFDAGDAEFYPANALSFKKATPNEQSRLWGELGLYYPLNEYRAMWKMGGEPLVQRLRDKKHDWEDLQKLIPDLTTAGLLGYQFTCPDMIGGGEYGSFLNLDKLDEQLVVRSAQCSALMPMMQFSVAPWRVLSKENLAAVKKAVDIRAKYTPYLMQLVKQSAITGEPIARSMEYEFPNQGLSDLKGQFMLGSKLLVAPVITSGQSKLIYLPKGSWKSDLGKTIKGPTKIQIDVAMDRLPVFELIK
;
A
#
# COMPACT_ATOMS: atom_id res chain seq x y z
N MET A 1 67.80 -55.50 22.24
CA MET A 1 67.00 -55.36 21.01
C MET A 1 65.73 -54.58 21.30
N THR A 2 65.76 -53.28 21.10
CA THR A 2 64.69 -52.37 21.39
C THR A 2 64.20 -51.77 20.07
N LYS A 3 63.01 -52.16 19.64
CA LYS A 3 62.39 -51.61 18.43
C LYS A 3 61.69 -50.28 18.77
N VAL A 4 62.18 -49.21 18.14
CA VAL A 4 61.58 -47.88 18.18
C VAL A 4 60.43 -47.80 17.12
N PHE A 5 59.20 -47.62 17.54
CA PHE A 5 58.04 -47.32 16.65
C PHE A 5 58.02 -45.81 16.39
N ARG A 6 58.21 -45.39 15.14
CA ARG A 6 57.97 -44.03 14.69
C ARG A 6 56.45 -43.91 14.29
N ILE A 7 55.73 -43.12 15.03
CA ILE A 7 54.34 -42.70 14.65
C ILE A 7 54.49 -41.42 13.81
N SER A 8 54.16 -41.51 12.54
CA SER A 8 54.04 -40.35 11.64
C SER A 8 52.64 -39.74 11.82
N LEU A 9 52.58 -38.54 12.41
CA LEU A 9 51.39 -37.76 12.53
C LEU A 9 51.13 -37.02 11.20
N PHE A 10 50.11 -37.46 10.44
CA PHE A 10 49.63 -36.74 9.27
C PHE A 10 48.70 -35.61 9.73
N LEU A 11 49.18 -34.36 9.66
CA LEU A 11 48.36 -33.20 9.83
C LEU A 11 47.51 -33.00 8.55
N LEU A 12 46.22 -33.33 8.63
CA LEU A 12 45.23 -33.02 7.59
C LEU A 12 44.84 -31.54 7.72
N VAL A 13 45.48 -30.66 6.92
CA VAL A 13 45.09 -29.26 6.81
C VAL A 13 43.83 -29.19 5.94
N LEU A 14 42.67 -29.08 6.59
CA LEU A 14 41.40 -28.77 5.90
C LEU A 14 41.45 -27.30 5.47
N PHE A 15 41.73 -27.06 4.21
CA PHE A 15 41.46 -25.77 3.57
C PHE A 15 39.95 -25.61 3.45
N PHE A 16 39.33 -24.85 4.35
CA PHE A 16 38.00 -24.27 4.12
C PHE A 16 38.17 -23.17 3.06
N SER A 17 38.00 -23.53 1.79
CA SER A 17 37.75 -22.55 0.77
C SER A 17 36.40 -21.89 1.10
N LYS A 18 36.41 -20.60 1.47
CA LYS A 18 35.22 -19.76 1.41
C LYS A 18 34.79 -19.80 -0.06
N ALA A 19 33.84 -20.65 -0.38
CA ALA A 19 33.12 -20.55 -1.63
C ALA A 19 32.47 -19.15 -1.63
N ASN A 20 33.02 -18.23 -2.39
CA ASN A 20 32.32 -17.06 -2.82
C ASN A 20 31.10 -17.60 -3.57
N VAL A 21 29.92 -17.52 -2.94
CA VAL A 21 28.65 -17.70 -3.64
C VAL A 21 28.58 -16.53 -4.61
N LEU A 22 29.08 -16.72 -5.82
CA LEU A 22 28.76 -15.85 -6.94
C LEU A 22 27.23 -15.91 -7.03
N SER A 23 26.56 -14.83 -6.62
CA SER A 23 25.13 -14.66 -6.81
C SER A 23 24.86 -14.88 -8.30
N ALA A 24 24.15 -15.96 -8.64
CA ALA A 24 23.90 -16.32 -10.02
C ALA A 24 23.10 -15.19 -10.69
N GLN A 25 23.72 -14.50 -11.64
CA GLN A 25 23.07 -13.50 -12.45
C GLN A 25 22.26 -14.21 -13.54
N ILE A 26 20.97 -13.81 -13.67
CA ILE A 26 20.07 -14.31 -14.73
C ILE A 26 19.84 -13.19 -15.72
N ASN A 27 20.15 -13.44 -16.98
CA ASN A 27 19.94 -12.50 -18.06
C ASN A 27 18.72 -12.91 -18.89
N VAL A 28 17.73 -12.03 -18.96
CA VAL A 28 16.49 -12.24 -19.71
C VAL A 28 16.48 -11.29 -20.90
N THR A 29 16.57 -11.82 -22.11
CA THR A 29 16.50 -11.00 -23.33
C THR A 29 15.12 -10.38 -23.46
N ILE A 30 15.04 -9.06 -23.63
CA ILE A 30 13.80 -8.31 -23.87
C ILE A 30 13.44 -8.44 -25.35
N LYS A 31 12.21 -8.87 -25.64
CA LYS A 31 11.70 -9.01 -27.00
C LYS A 31 11.38 -7.64 -27.61
N SER A 32 11.34 -7.56 -28.94
CA SER A 32 10.93 -6.33 -29.63
C SER A 32 9.54 -5.86 -29.17
N GLY A 33 9.44 -4.60 -28.72
CA GLY A 33 8.20 -4.00 -28.20
C GLY A 33 7.72 -4.60 -26.87
N GLU A 34 8.53 -5.38 -26.17
CA GLU A 34 8.21 -5.89 -24.85
C GLU A 34 8.38 -4.82 -23.79
N LYS A 35 7.39 -4.69 -22.94
CA LYS A 35 7.33 -3.74 -21.82
C LYS A 35 7.10 -4.50 -20.53
N TRP A 36 7.81 -4.11 -19.46
CA TRP A 36 7.81 -4.79 -18.18
C TRP A 36 7.28 -3.90 -17.05
N TYR A 37 6.58 -4.54 -16.10
CA TYR A 37 5.89 -3.92 -14.97
C TYR A 37 6.10 -4.77 -13.72
N GLY A 38 6.01 -4.18 -12.50
CA GLY A 38 6.00 -4.96 -11.25
C GLY A 38 7.01 -4.48 -10.21
N GLY A 39 7.34 -5.33 -9.24
CA GLY A 39 8.26 -5.03 -8.14
C GLY A 39 7.62 -4.23 -7.02
N ALA A 40 7.56 -2.90 -7.13
CA ALA A 40 7.03 -2.02 -6.07
C ALA A 40 5.89 -1.13 -6.58
N VAL A 41 4.84 -0.98 -5.77
CA VAL A 41 3.65 -0.19 -6.11
C VAL A 41 3.99 1.28 -6.31
N ASN A 42 4.82 1.86 -5.44
CA ASN A 42 5.18 3.28 -5.50
C ASN A 42 6.07 3.65 -6.70
N GLU A 43 6.52 2.67 -7.50
CA GLU A 43 7.27 2.85 -8.74
C GLU A 43 6.36 2.77 -9.99
N GLY A 44 5.04 2.63 -9.82
CA GLY A 44 4.07 2.49 -10.92
C GLY A 44 4.13 3.61 -11.95
N HIS A 45 4.38 4.84 -11.51
CA HIS A 45 4.51 6.00 -12.37
C HIS A 45 5.74 5.95 -13.31
N LEU A 46 6.75 5.12 -12.99
CA LEU A 46 7.93 4.85 -13.83
C LEU A 46 7.72 3.70 -14.82
N MET A 47 6.62 2.94 -14.67
CA MET A 47 6.32 1.80 -15.54
C MET A 47 5.59 2.23 -16.83
N PRO A 48 5.79 1.51 -17.94
CA PRO A 48 6.72 0.39 -18.11
C PRO A 48 8.17 0.83 -17.91
N PHE A 49 8.98 -0.05 -17.31
CA PHE A 49 10.38 0.29 -17.04
C PHE A 49 11.20 0.48 -18.31
N GLU A 50 12.07 1.47 -18.26
CA GLU A 50 12.95 1.85 -19.37
C GLU A 50 14.43 1.47 -19.07
N ASP A 51 15.27 1.64 -20.09
CA ASP A 51 16.71 1.41 -19.96
C ASP A 51 17.33 2.25 -18.85
N GLY A 52 18.23 1.64 -18.07
CA GLY A 52 18.88 2.26 -16.92
C GLY A 52 18.12 2.13 -15.59
N TYR A 53 16.83 1.72 -15.60
CA TYR A 53 16.11 1.52 -14.33
C TYR A 53 16.66 0.32 -13.55
N THR A 54 16.80 0.47 -12.23
CA THR A 54 17.22 -0.60 -11.32
C THR A 54 16.50 -0.51 -9.98
N LEU A 55 16.16 -1.67 -9.42
CA LEU A 55 15.58 -1.80 -8.08
C LEU A 55 16.17 -3.04 -7.40
N ASP A 56 16.68 -2.88 -6.19
CA ASP A 56 16.95 -3.97 -5.26
C ASP A 56 15.81 -4.02 -4.25
N MET A 57 15.06 -5.11 -4.25
CA MET A 57 13.91 -5.26 -3.35
C MET A 57 14.29 -5.78 -1.96
N PHE A 58 15.54 -6.14 -1.71
CA PHE A 58 15.99 -6.61 -0.39
C PHE A 58 16.04 -5.45 0.61
N GLY A 59 15.17 -5.48 1.60
CA GLY A 59 15.04 -4.40 2.60
C GLY A 59 14.51 -3.09 2.04
N ASP A 60 13.91 -3.10 0.84
CA ASP A 60 13.37 -1.89 0.20
C ASP A 60 12.02 -2.20 -0.49
N THR A 61 10.93 -1.72 0.11
CA THR A 61 9.57 -1.78 -0.44
C THR A 61 9.12 -0.45 -1.06
N LYS A 62 10.04 0.49 -1.20
CA LYS A 62 9.77 1.88 -1.64
C LYS A 62 8.74 2.61 -0.77
N GLY A 63 8.75 2.27 0.53
CA GLY A 63 7.85 2.86 1.52
C GLY A 63 6.37 2.56 1.27
N ASN A 64 6.07 1.42 0.62
CA ASN A 64 4.71 1.01 0.31
C ASN A 64 4.62 -0.53 0.15
N GLN A 65 3.78 -1.06 -0.72
CA GLN A 65 3.70 -2.50 -0.99
C GLN A 65 4.67 -2.90 -2.09
N ALA A 66 5.26 -4.09 -1.96
CA ALA A 66 6.10 -4.68 -2.98
C ALA A 66 5.92 -6.21 -3.05
N VAL A 67 6.18 -6.77 -4.23
CA VAL A 67 6.08 -8.20 -4.52
C VAL A 67 7.22 -8.58 -5.47
N PRO A 68 7.91 -9.71 -5.28
CA PRO A 68 8.99 -10.15 -6.17
C PRO A 68 8.45 -10.72 -7.49
N LEU A 69 7.64 -9.92 -8.17
CA LEU A 69 6.96 -10.23 -9.43
C LEU A 69 7.27 -9.17 -10.48
N LEU A 70 7.70 -9.60 -11.66
CA LEU A 70 7.68 -8.79 -12.87
C LEU A 70 6.80 -9.46 -13.92
N VAL A 71 5.99 -8.68 -14.63
CA VAL A 71 5.09 -9.14 -15.71
C VAL A 71 5.29 -8.32 -16.98
N SER A 72 5.15 -8.95 -18.15
CA SER A 72 5.33 -8.27 -19.42
C SER A 72 4.07 -8.26 -20.28
N ASN A 73 3.99 -7.26 -21.18
CA ASN A 73 2.93 -7.19 -22.21
C ASN A 73 3.07 -8.25 -23.32
N LYS A 74 4.06 -9.15 -23.22
CA LYS A 74 4.26 -10.29 -24.13
C LYS A 74 4.02 -11.64 -23.44
N GLY A 75 3.24 -11.65 -22.35
CA GLY A 75 2.82 -12.87 -21.68
C GLY A 75 3.89 -13.53 -20.83
N ARG A 76 5.00 -12.85 -20.52
CA ARG A 76 6.06 -13.39 -19.67
C ARG A 76 5.98 -12.86 -18.24
N PHE A 77 6.47 -13.65 -17.28
CA PHE A 77 6.60 -13.22 -15.91
C PHE A 77 7.88 -13.73 -15.26
N ILE A 78 8.33 -13.04 -14.22
CA ILE A 78 9.45 -13.41 -13.35
C ILE A 78 8.93 -13.41 -11.92
N TRP A 79 9.20 -14.49 -11.21
CA TRP A 79 8.81 -14.66 -9.80
C TRP A 79 9.94 -15.25 -8.97
N SER A 80 10.02 -14.82 -7.71
CA SER A 80 10.84 -15.46 -6.68
C SER A 80 10.08 -15.49 -5.36
N GLU A 81 10.41 -16.43 -4.47
CA GLU A 81 9.89 -16.43 -3.10
C GLU A 81 10.56 -15.37 -2.22
N GLU A 82 11.81 -15.04 -2.53
CA GLU A 82 12.61 -14.04 -1.83
C GLU A 82 12.87 -12.82 -2.72
N PRO A 83 13.20 -11.65 -2.13
CA PRO A 83 13.53 -10.47 -2.90
C PRO A 83 14.73 -10.70 -3.81
N PHE A 84 14.77 -9.99 -4.92
CA PHE A 84 15.90 -9.95 -5.86
C PHE A 84 16.12 -8.52 -6.35
N LYS A 85 17.32 -8.28 -6.88
CA LYS A 85 17.64 -7.05 -7.62
C LYS A 85 17.37 -7.26 -9.09
N PHE A 86 16.78 -6.27 -9.76
CA PHE A 86 16.66 -6.26 -11.21
C PHE A 86 17.12 -4.93 -11.82
N ALA A 87 17.61 -5.00 -13.06
CA ALA A 87 18.07 -3.84 -13.81
C ALA A 87 17.74 -4.00 -15.30
N PHE A 88 17.30 -2.93 -15.93
CA PHE A 88 17.10 -2.85 -17.37
C PHE A 88 18.36 -2.28 -18.03
N ASN A 89 19.00 -3.07 -18.89
CA ASN A 89 20.21 -2.68 -19.59
C ASN A 89 20.04 -2.99 -21.08
N LYS A 90 19.69 -1.99 -21.86
CA LYS A 90 19.37 -2.09 -23.29
C LYS A 90 18.31 -3.16 -23.55
N ASN A 91 18.67 -4.23 -24.20
CA ASN A 91 17.77 -5.34 -24.54
C ASN A 91 17.81 -6.48 -23.52
N THR A 92 18.30 -6.23 -22.32
CA THR A 92 18.46 -7.27 -21.29
C THR A 92 17.88 -6.82 -19.95
N LEU A 93 17.01 -7.63 -19.39
CA LEU A 93 16.60 -7.55 -18.01
C LEU A 93 17.51 -8.46 -17.18
N VAL A 94 18.31 -7.85 -16.31
CA VAL A 94 19.31 -8.53 -15.48
C VAL A 94 18.72 -8.74 -14.09
N ILE A 95 18.65 -10.00 -13.64
CA ILE A 95 18.25 -10.36 -12.28
C ILE A 95 19.52 -10.76 -11.51
N SER A 96 19.70 -10.18 -10.34
CA SER A 96 20.87 -10.42 -9.46
C SER A 96 20.46 -10.34 -7.98
N ASN A 97 21.41 -10.51 -7.06
CA ASN A 97 21.15 -10.55 -5.62
C ASN A 97 20.00 -11.53 -5.28
N VAL A 98 20.10 -12.75 -5.82
CA VAL A 98 19.06 -13.79 -5.74
C VAL A 98 19.26 -14.60 -4.47
N HIS A 99 18.24 -14.69 -3.64
CA HIS A 99 18.23 -15.43 -2.38
C HIS A 99 17.44 -16.75 -2.42
N SER A 100 16.66 -16.95 -3.49
CA SER A 100 15.91 -18.19 -3.75
C SER A 100 15.80 -18.45 -5.24
N LYS A 101 15.17 -19.57 -5.63
CA LYS A 101 14.90 -19.87 -7.05
C LYS A 101 14.11 -18.77 -7.71
N VAL A 102 14.60 -18.26 -8.84
CA VAL A 102 13.86 -17.37 -9.72
C VAL A 102 13.20 -18.19 -10.83
N THR A 103 11.89 -18.03 -10.98
CA THR A 103 11.12 -18.59 -12.10
C THR A 103 11.00 -17.54 -13.19
N VAL A 104 11.45 -17.86 -14.40
CA VAL A 104 11.21 -17.07 -15.62
C VAL A 104 10.33 -17.92 -16.52
N ASP A 105 9.11 -17.49 -16.80
CA ASP A 105 8.17 -18.29 -17.57
C ASP A 105 7.34 -17.41 -18.51
N SER A 106 6.61 -18.06 -19.41
CA SER A 106 5.72 -17.43 -20.39
C SER A 106 4.37 -18.11 -20.36
N ALA A 107 3.34 -17.32 -20.09
CA ALA A 107 1.97 -17.79 -20.03
C ALA A 107 1.05 -16.78 -20.75
N GLY A 108 0.67 -17.15 -21.96
CA GLY A 108 -0.13 -16.28 -22.81
C GLY A 108 0.68 -15.34 -23.70
N SER A 109 0.05 -14.24 -24.15
CA SER A 109 0.58 -13.35 -25.19
C SER A 109 0.49 -11.85 -24.83
N ASN A 110 -0.02 -11.53 -23.63
CA ASN A 110 -0.27 -10.16 -23.18
C ASN A 110 -0.14 -10.01 -21.66
N LEU A 111 -0.23 -8.76 -21.19
CA LEU A 111 -0.05 -8.40 -19.78
C LEU A 111 -1.08 -9.09 -18.86
N ARG A 112 -2.35 -9.14 -19.28
CA ARG A 112 -3.42 -9.76 -18.48
C ARG A 112 -3.19 -11.25 -18.28
N GLU A 113 -2.81 -11.96 -19.35
CA GLU A 113 -2.55 -13.40 -19.28
C GLU A 113 -1.30 -13.72 -18.44
N ALA A 114 -0.23 -12.90 -18.55
CA ALA A 114 0.96 -13.02 -17.71
C ALA A 114 0.60 -12.88 -16.23
N PHE A 115 -0.14 -11.82 -15.88
CA PHE A 115 -0.60 -11.58 -14.51
C PHE A 115 -1.50 -12.70 -13.99
N ALA A 116 -2.52 -13.09 -14.76
CA ALA A 116 -3.48 -14.11 -14.33
C ALA A 116 -2.81 -15.46 -14.03
N ASN A 117 -1.81 -15.84 -14.83
CA ASN A 117 -1.04 -17.06 -14.59
C ASN A 117 -0.14 -16.94 -13.36
N ALA A 118 0.61 -15.84 -13.23
CA ALA A 118 1.45 -15.61 -12.06
C ALA A 118 0.63 -15.55 -10.76
N SER A 119 -0.48 -14.81 -10.77
CA SER A 119 -1.40 -14.69 -9.62
C SER A 119 -1.95 -16.06 -9.20
N LYS A 120 -2.47 -16.84 -10.17
CA LYS A 120 -3.00 -18.18 -9.89
C LYS A 120 -1.96 -19.14 -9.30
N GLN A 121 -0.70 -19.01 -9.71
CA GLN A 121 0.38 -19.90 -9.30
C GLN A 121 0.98 -19.51 -7.94
N PHE A 122 1.19 -18.21 -7.67
CA PHE A 122 2.03 -17.77 -6.56
C PHE A 122 1.26 -17.05 -5.45
N PHE A 123 0.17 -16.33 -5.78
CA PHE A 123 -0.63 -15.57 -4.82
C PHE A 123 -2.12 -15.57 -5.20
N PRO A 124 -2.73 -16.76 -5.28
CA PRO A 124 -4.15 -16.87 -5.65
C PRO A 124 -5.03 -16.13 -4.65
N SER A 125 -6.06 -15.48 -5.16
CA SER A 125 -7.07 -14.84 -4.32
C SER A 125 -7.71 -15.83 -3.35
N LYS A 126 -7.95 -15.38 -2.12
CA LYS A 126 -8.46 -16.24 -1.02
C LYS A 126 -9.98 -16.34 -0.97
N ASN A 127 -10.69 -15.77 -1.92
CA ASN A 127 -12.17 -15.73 -1.93
C ASN A 127 -12.75 -15.12 -0.64
N LYS A 128 -12.08 -14.09 -0.13
CA LYS A 128 -12.47 -13.32 1.06
C LYS A 128 -12.42 -11.83 0.75
N LEU A 129 -13.24 -11.07 1.45
CA LEU A 129 -13.32 -9.62 1.32
C LEU A 129 -12.91 -8.95 2.63
N PRO A 130 -12.24 -7.79 2.57
CA PRO A 130 -12.27 -6.82 3.65
C PRO A 130 -13.69 -6.31 3.89
N ASP A 131 -13.89 -5.51 4.95
CA ASP A 131 -15.20 -4.92 5.21
C ASP A 131 -15.69 -4.09 4.00
N THR A 132 -16.89 -4.38 3.55
CA THR A 132 -17.46 -3.78 2.33
C THR A 132 -17.79 -2.30 2.46
N LEU A 133 -17.84 -1.76 3.68
CA LEU A 133 -18.03 -0.33 3.92
C LEU A 133 -16.88 0.50 3.34
N LEU A 134 -15.66 -0.03 3.36
CA LEU A 134 -14.47 0.58 2.77
C LEU A 134 -14.62 0.92 1.28
N PHE A 135 -15.45 0.14 0.56
CA PHE A 135 -15.69 0.33 -0.88
C PHE A 135 -16.98 1.09 -1.17
N SER A 136 -18.00 0.90 -0.34
CA SER A 136 -19.34 1.41 -0.60
C SER A 136 -19.57 2.85 -0.14
N ARG A 137 -18.71 3.38 0.76
CA ARG A 137 -18.79 4.73 1.32
C ARG A 137 -17.42 5.40 1.28
N PRO A 138 -17.34 6.74 1.28
CA PRO A 138 -16.08 7.44 1.53
C PRO A 138 -15.54 7.11 2.92
N GLN A 139 -14.22 7.20 3.04
CA GLN A 139 -13.50 7.11 4.30
C GLN A 139 -13.06 8.51 4.72
N TYR A 140 -12.86 8.72 6.01
CA TYR A 140 -12.44 9.98 6.60
C TYR A 140 -11.32 9.71 7.59
N ASN A 141 -10.18 10.38 7.40
CA ASN A 141 -9.01 10.23 8.26
C ASN A 141 -8.75 11.55 8.98
N THR A 142 -8.46 11.51 10.27
CA THR A 142 -8.23 12.71 11.06
C THR A 142 -6.83 13.30 10.88
N TRP A 143 -5.95 12.68 10.06
CA TRP A 143 -4.55 13.05 9.94
C TRP A 143 -4.31 14.53 9.60
N ILE A 144 -4.82 15.00 8.45
CA ILE A 144 -4.57 16.39 8.00
C ILE A 144 -5.27 17.44 8.88
N GLU A 145 -6.42 17.10 9.48
CA GLU A 145 -7.15 18.06 10.31
C GLU A 145 -6.59 18.19 11.71
N LEU A 146 -6.09 17.11 12.31
CA LEU A 146 -5.66 17.09 13.70
C LEU A 146 -4.16 16.82 13.88
N VAL A 147 -3.51 16.26 12.88
CA VAL A 147 -2.09 15.86 12.90
C VAL A 147 -1.76 15.10 14.20
N TYR A 148 -0.89 15.63 15.03
CA TYR A 148 -0.54 15.05 16.35
C TYR A 148 -1.45 15.51 17.49
N ASN A 149 -2.52 16.28 17.22
CA ASN A 149 -3.43 16.76 18.24
C ASN A 149 -4.76 15.97 18.25
N GLN A 150 -4.67 14.64 18.12
CA GLN A 150 -5.83 13.77 18.24
C GLN A 150 -6.48 13.96 19.61
N ASN A 151 -7.76 14.31 19.65
CA ASN A 151 -8.53 14.51 20.87
C ASN A 151 -10.03 14.28 20.61
N GLU A 152 -10.73 13.87 21.67
CA GLU A 152 -12.16 13.50 21.62
C GLU A 152 -13.04 14.61 21.04
N LYS A 153 -12.87 15.84 21.52
CA LYS A 153 -13.68 17.00 21.13
C LYS A 153 -13.59 17.29 19.63
N ASP A 154 -12.38 17.36 19.08
CA ASP A 154 -12.17 17.74 17.69
C ASP A 154 -12.49 16.59 16.73
N ILE A 155 -12.32 15.33 17.14
CA ILE A 155 -12.77 14.15 16.38
C ILE A 155 -14.30 14.19 16.23
N LEU A 156 -15.05 14.39 17.33
CA LEU A 156 -16.51 14.49 17.29
C LEU A 156 -16.97 15.71 16.46
N LYS A 157 -16.27 16.83 16.56
CA LYS A 157 -16.54 18.02 15.73
C LYS A 157 -16.33 17.72 14.25
N TYR A 158 -15.26 17.04 13.88
CA TYR A 158 -14.99 16.65 12.50
C TYR A 158 -16.06 15.69 11.96
N ALA A 159 -16.43 14.67 12.74
CA ALA A 159 -17.48 13.72 12.37
C ALA A 159 -18.85 14.40 12.14
N ARG A 160 -19.27 15.32 13.01
CA ARG A 160 -20.50 16.09 12.82
C ARG A 160 -20.42 16.98 11.59
N ALA A 161 -19.30 17.65 11.38
CA ALA A 161 -19.10 18.52 10.22
C ALA A 161 -19.16 17.77 8.88
N ILE A 162 -18.73 16.50 8.82
CA ILE A 162 -18.94 15.64 7.65
C ILE A 162 -20.43 15.57 7.29
N ILE A 163 -21.28 15.25 8.27
CA ILE A 163 -22.73 15.09 8.08
C ILE A 163 -23.40 16.42 7.78
N ASP A 164 -23.09 17.46 8.55
CA ASP A 164 -23.67 18.81 8.42
C ASP A 164 -23.38 19.41 7.03
N ASN A 165 -22.26 19.04 6.43
CA ASN A 165 -21.91 19.43 5.06
C ASN A 165 -22.47 18.48 3.99
N GLY A 166 -23.29 17.50 4.36
CA GLY A 166 -23.99 16.60 3.43
C GLY A 166 -23.11 15.51 2.83
N PHE A 167 -22.01 15.15 3.48
CA PHE A 167 -21.22 13.97 3.13
C PHE A 167 -21.77 12.73 3.85
N PRO A 168 -21.83 11.55 3.20
CA PRO A 168 -22.34 10.34 3.83
C PRO A 168 -21.36 9.81 4.87
N PRO A 169 -21.82 9.32 6.03
CA PRO A 169 -20.94 8.61 6.96
C PRO A 169 -20.41 7.32 6.33
N GLY A 170 -19.24 6.89 6.79
CA GLY A 170 -18.54 5.69 6.32
C GLY A 170 -17.56 5.20 7.37
N VAL A 171 -16.28 5.05 7.03
CA VAL A 171 -15.23 4.73 8.00
C VAL A 171 -14.56 6.03 8.45
N LEU A 172 -14.41 6.23 9.77
CA LEU A 172 -13.63 7.29 10.36
C LEU A 172 -12.37 6.68 11.00
N MET A 173 -11.21 7.16 10.56
CA MET A 173 -9.90 6.72 11.06
C MET A 173 -9.34 7.76 12.02
N ILE A 174 -9.14 7.38 13.27
CA ILE A 174 -8.40 8.17 14.26
C ILE A 174 -6.92 7.88 14.02
N ASP A 175 -6.18 8.90 13.60
CA ASP A 175 -4.78 8.75 13.19
C ASP A 175 -3.82 8.81 14.37
N ASP A 176 -2.52 8.88 14.11
CA ASP A 176 -1.42 8.77 15.07
C ASP A 176 -1.53 9.77 16.26
N ASN A 177 -0.90 9.43 17.38
CA ASN A 177 -0.82 10.24 18.62
C ASN A 177 -2.10 10.27 19.49
N TRP A 178 -2.90 9.22 19.43
CA TRP A 178 -4.05 9.00 20.33
C TRP A 178 -3.64 8.40 21.69
N ALA A 179 -2.48 7.73 21.78
CA ALA A 179 -1.89 7.15 23.00
C ALA A 179 -0.77 8.04 23.57
N ASP A 180 -0.35 7.80 24.81
CA ASP A 180 0.75 8.53 25.45
C ASP A 180 2.10 8.25 24.78
N TYR A 181 2.31 7.00 24.36
CA TYR A 181 3.53 6.55 23.69
C TYR A 181 3.28 5.25 22.88
N TYR A 182 4.15 4.95 21.94
CA TYR A 182 4.02 3.75 21.10
C TYR A 182 4.21 2.48 21.91
N GLY A 183 3.27 1.56 21.75
CA GLY A 183 3.18 0.32 22.54
C GLY A 183 2.16 0.40 23.68
N ARG A 184 1.69 1.60 24.05
CA ARG A 184 0.57 1.74 24.96
C ARG A 184 -0.74 1.69 24.18
N PHE A 185 -1.54 0.69 24.45
CA PHE A 185 -2.83 0.47 23.80
C PHE A 185 -3.98 0.88 24.73
N ASP A 186 -3.97 2.17 25.12
CA ASP A 186 -5.02 2.88 25.84
C ASP A 186 -5.03 4.33 25.36
N PHE A 187 -6.20 4.92 25.22
CA PHE A 187 -6.31 6.34 24.88
C PHE A 187 -5.73 7.21 26.02
N ARG A 188 -4.95 8.20 25.63
CA ARG A 188 -4.35 9.13 26.60
C ARG A 188 -5.43 9.97 27.30
N SER A 189 -5.41 9.95 28.64
CA SER A 189 -6.50 10.52 29.46
C SER A 189 -6.56 12.04 29.46
N ASP A 190 -5.47 12.73 29.10
CA ASP A 190 -5.43 14.19 28.97
C ASP A 190 -6.17 14.73 27.73
N ARG A 191 -6.46 13.88 26.75
CA ARG A 191 -7.15 14.25 25.49
C ARG A 191 -8.45 13.47 25.25
N PHE A 192 -8.63 12.35 25.91
CA PHE A 192 -9.80 11.48 25.78
C PHE A 192 -10.38 11.19 27.17
N THR A 193 -11.46 11.89 27.51
CA THR A 193 -12.11 11.75 28.82
C THR A 193 -12.90 10.46 28.90
N ASN A 194 -13.62 10.11 27.79
CA ASN A 194 -14.39 8.88 27.68
C ASN A 194 -14.34 8.35 26.25
N ALA A 195 -13.22 7.72 25.88
CA ALA A 195 -13.01 7.23 24.52
C ALA A 195 -14.06 6.21 24.06
N ALA A 196 -14.60 5.36 24.95
CA ALA A 196 -15.67 4.43 24.59
C ALA A 196 -16.96 5.18 24.21
N GLU A 197 -17.38 6.18 24.98
CA GLU A 197 -18.56 7.00 24.66
C GLU A 197 -18.36 7.81 23.38
N MET A 198 -17.13 8.29 23.13
CA MET A 198 -16.78 8.93 21.86
C MET A 198 -17.03 7.99 20.69
N VAL A 199 -16.53 6.75 20.75
CA VAL A 199 -16.71 5.75 19.69
C VAL A 199 -18.20 5.39 19.53
N ASP A 200 -18.92 5.18 20.62
CA ASP A 200 -20.38 4.95 20.58
C ASP A 200 -21.14 6.11 19.94
N THR A 201 -20.74 7.35 20.20
CA THR A 201 -21.29 8.54 19.54
C THR A 201 -21.00 8.53 18.04
N LEU A 202 -19.80 8.16 17.62
CA LEU A 202 -19.44 8.00 16.21
C LEU A 202 -20.28 6.91 15.53
N HIS A 203 -20.53 5.79 16.20
CA HIS A 203 -21.43 4.73 15.73
C HIS A 203 -22.87 5.25 15.56
N HIS A 204 -23.40 6.00 16.52
CA HIS A 204 -24.73 6.63 16.41
C HIS A 204 -24.82 7.64 15.25
N LEU A 205 -23.71 8.28 14.89
CA LEU A 205 -23.62 9.13 13.71
C LEU A 205 -23.49 8.34 12.40
N GLY A 206 -23.39 7.01 12.45
CA GLY A 206 -23.33 6.10 11.31
C GLY A 206 -21.92 5.77 10.81
N PHE A 207 -20.87 6.11 11.55
CA PHE A 207 -19.51 5.73 11.22
C PHE A 207 -19.13 4.38 11.81
N LYS A 208 -18.24 3.64 11.13
CA LYS A 208 -17.36 2.68 11.75
C LYS A 208 -16.02 3.33 12.07
N VAL A 209 -15.37 2.89 13.15
CA VAL A 209 -14.17 3.56 13.68
C VAL A 209 -12.96 2.66 13.57
N MET A 210 -11.93 3.15 12.86
CA MET A 210 -10.60 2.55 12.81
C MET A 210 -9.61 3.37 13.62
N LEU A 211 -8.61 2.69 14.19
CA LEU A 211 -7.55 3.32 14.96
C LEU A 211 -6.19 3.04 14.32
N TRP A 212 -5.34 4.05 14.23
CA TRP A 212 -3.97 3.95 13.76
C TRP A 212 -3.11 3.12 14.73
N VAL A 213 -2.30 2.21 14.20
CA VAL A 213 -1.35 1.40 14.97
C VAL A 213 -0.06 1.17 14.16
N SER A 214 1.05 0.95 14.87
CA SER A 214 2.35 0.62 14.27
C SER A 214 3.01 -0.56 15.01
N PRO A 215 4.03 -1.22 14.40
CA PRO A 215 4.77 -2.30 15.05
C PRO A 215 5.84 -1.80 16.03
N PHE A 216 5.89 -0.50 16.28
CA PHE A 216 6.94 0.15 17.04
C PHE A 216 6.57 0.33 18.52
N ILE A 217 7.58 0.28 19.37
CA ILE A 217 7.48 0.40 20.82
C ILE A 217 8.42 1.51 21.26
N SER A 218 7.91 2.49 21.98
CA SER A 218 8.75 3.52 22.60
C SER A 218 9.75 2.86 23.55
N PRO A 219 11.05 3.03 23.33
CA PRO A 219 12.06 2.44 24.21
C PRO A 219 12.02 3.09 25.58
N ASP A 220 12.56 2.39 26.58
CA ASP A 220 12.68 2.89 27.98
C ASP A 220 11.36 3.25 28.67
N THR A 221 10.23 2.74 28.16
CA THR A 221 8.92 2.76 28.81
C THR A 221 8.72 1.49 29.64
N GLU A 222 7.70 1.48 30.51
CA GLU A 222 7.33 0.28 31.27
C GLU A 222 7.07 -0.91 30.34
N ILE A 223 6.26 -0.70 29.30
CA ILE A 223 5.95 -1.73 28.30
C ILE A 223 7.19 -2.12 27.50
N GLY A 224 8.03 -1.16 27.10
CA GLY A 224 9.27 -1.45 26.37
C GLY A 224 10.21 -2.35 27.20
N ARG A 225 10.34 -2.10 28.51
CA ARG A 225 11.15 -2.93 29.43
C ARG A 225 10.53 -4.33 29.63
N GLU A 226 9.20 -4.42 29.78
CA GLU A 226 8.47 -5.70 29.86
C GLU A 226 8.72 -6.55 28.62
N LEU A 227 8.59 -5.96 27.43
CA LEU A 227 8.78 -6.66 26.16
C LEU A 227 10.23 -7.08 25.93
N LEU A 228 11.19 -6.26 26.37
CA LEU A 228 12.61 -6.59 26.35
C LEU A 228 12.90 -7.79 27.25
N GLU A 229 12.42 -7.79 28.48
CA GLU A 229 12.57 -8.90 29.43
C GLU A 229 11.97 -10.20 28.89
N LYS A 230 10.80 -10.11 28.28
CA LYS A 230 10.09 -11.24 27.65
C LYS A 230 10.68 -11.65 26.30
N LYS A 231 11.69 -10.95 25.78
CA LYS A 231 12.32 -11.20 24.48
C LYS A 231 11.34 -11.19 23.32
N LEU A 232 10.45 -10.19 23.29
CA LEU A 232 9.43 -10.00 22.25
C LEU A 232 9.82 -8.92 21.22
N LEU A 233 10.98 -8.31 21.38
CA LEU A 233 11.54 -7.29 20.48
C LEU A 233 12.63 -7.90 19.59
N LEU A 234 12.91 -7.25 18.46
CA LEU A 234 14.13 -7.50 17.71
C LEU A 234 15.34 -7.03 18.52
N PHE A 235 16.44 -7.78 18.46
CA PHE A 235 17.67 -7.46 19.19
C PHE A 235 18.78 -7.01 18.24
N ASP A 236 19.62 -6.12 18.75
CA ASP A 236 20.84 -5.71 18.07
C ASP A 236 21.85 -6.87 18.04
N ASN A 237 22.48 -7.08 16.90
CA ASN A 237 23.54 -8.10 16.72
C ASN A 237 24.92 -7.57 17.14
N GLU A 238 25.07 -6.31 17.50
CA GLU A 238 26.36 -5.70 17.87
C GLU A 238 26.70 -5.85 19.36
N GLY A 239 25.82 -6.47 20.17
CA GLY A 239 26.05 -6.71 21.59
C GLY A 239 27.20 -7.69 21.83
N ASP A 240 28.34 -7.22 22.31
CA ASP A 240 29.42 -8.08 22.81
C ASP A 240 28.97 -8.82 24.07
N ALA A 241 28.50 -10.05 23.90
CA ALA A 241 28.02 -10.94 24.97
C ALA A 241 29.11 -11.30 25.99
N THR A 242 30.34 -10.80 25.83
CA THR A 242 31.48 -11.14 26.71
C THR A 242 31.61 -10.22 27.93
N LYS A 243 30.98 -9.03 27.92
CA LYS A 243 31.00 -8.09 29.05
C LYS A 243 29.89 -8.36 30.03
N SER A 244 30.20 -8.48 31.32
CA SER A 244 29.28 -8.96 32.35
C SER A 244 28.04 -8.09 32.58
N TRP A 245 28.10 -6.79 32.34
CA TRP A 245 26.98 -5.85 32.40
C TRP A 245 26.32 -5.58 31.02
N ASP A 246 27.00 -5.97 29.93
CA ASP A 246 26.50 -5.94 28.54
C ASP A 246 25.77 -7.25 28.14
N LYS A 247 25.65 -8.21 29.07
CA LYS A 247 24.89 -9.45 28.85
C LYS A 247 23.39 -9.24 28.72
N ALA A 248 22.89 -8.04 29.03
CA ALA A 248 21.54 -7.68 28.67
C ALA A 248 21.48 -7.51 27.16
N ALA A 249 20.72 -8.36 26.50
CA ALA A 249 20.41 -8.19 25.08
C ALA A 249 19.84 -6.78 24.86
N LYS A 250 20.44 -6.03 23.91
CA LYS A 250 19.98 -4.69 23.59
C LYS A 250 18.88 -4.79 22.53
N PRO A 251 17.76 -4.09 22.67
CA PRO A 251 16.77 -4.04 21.60
C PRO A 251 17.35 -3.34 20.37
N ALA A 252 17.00 -3.79 19.18
CA ALA A 252 17.29 -3.06 17.96
C ALA A 252 16.50 -1.76 17.98
N ILE A 253 17.20 -0.63 17.90
CA ILE A 253 16.59 0.71 17.86
C ILE A 253 16.64 1.19 16.42
N ILE A 254 15.48 1.58 15.92
CA ILE A 254 15.31 2.14 14.59
C ILE A 254 15.02 3.64 14.65
N SER A 255 15.34 4.35 13.57
CA SER A 255 14.89 5.73 13.32
C SER A 255 13.75 5.71 12.30
N TRP A 256 12.70 6.45 12.58
CA TRP A 256 11.55 6.62 11.69
C TRP A 256 11.02 8.06 11.81
N TRP A 257 9.91 8.41 11.13
CA TRP A 257 9.44 9.80 11.11
C TRP A 257 9.05 10.39 12.49
N ASN A 258 8.75 9.54 13.47
CA ASN A 258 8.45 9.98 14.85
C ASN A 258 9.59 9.68 15.85
N GLY A 259 10.84 9.66 15.39
CA GLY A 259 12.02 9.54 16.24
C GLY A 259 12.58 8.13 16.31
N TYR A 260 12.81 7.61 17.52
CA TYR A 260 13.46 6.32 17.75
C TYR A 260 12.53 5.35 18.47
N SER A 261 12.52 4.11 18.00
CA SER A 261 11.70 3.05 18.60
C SER A 261 12.40 1.69 18.59
N SER A 262 12.00 0.81 19.50
CA SER A 262 12.21 -0.64 19.38
C SER A 262 11.15 -1.22 18.45
N VAL A 263 11.38 -2.42 17.93
CA VAL A 263 10.48 -3.09 16.99
C VAL A 263 10.07 -4.45 17.56
N LEU A 264 8.79 -4.79 17.46
CA LEU A 264 8.29 -6.13 17.81
C LEU A 264 8.83 -7.18 16.85
N ASP A 265 9.21 -8.32 17.38
CA ASP A 265 9.65 -9.48 16.60
C ASP A 265 8.47 -10.39 16.26
N PHE A 266 7.84 -10.19 15.10
CA PHE A 266 6.71 -11.01 14.66
C PHE A 266 7.09 -12.43 14.21
N THR A 267 8.38 -12.81 14.23
CA THR A 267 8.76 -14.21 14.13
C THR A 267 8.52 -14.99 15.43
N ASN A 268 8.32 -14.26 16.55
CA ASN A 268 8.00 -14.83 17.85
C ASN A 268 6.47 -14.91 18.05
N PRO A 269 5.89 -16.13 18.18
CA PRO A 269 4.45 -16.29 18.39
C PRO A 269 3.90 -15.55 19.61
N GLU A 270 4.71 -15.39 20.67
CA GLU A 270 4.28 -14.67 21.87
C GLU A 270 4.21 -13.14 21.61
N ALA A 271 5.04 -12.59 20.72
CA ALA A 271 4.92 -11.19 20.29
C ALA A 271 3.64 -10.97 19.47
N ILE A 272 3.32 -11.88 18.56
CA ILE A 272 2.04 -11.86 17.81
C ILE A 272 0.85 -11.92 18.78
N LYS A 273 0.88 -12.84 19.73
CA LYS A 273 -0.17 -13.02 20.74
C LYS A 273 -0.31 -11.78 21.62
N TRP A 274 0.79 -11.20 22.07
CA TRP A 274 0.80 -9.97 22.85
C TRP A 274 0.16 -8.83 22.07
N PHE A 275 0.63 -8.57 20.83
CA PHE A 275 0.14 -7.47 20.01
C PHE A 275 -1.36 -7.63 19.70
N ARG A 276 -1.78 -8.82 19.27
CA ARG A 276 -3.21 -9.11 19.03
C ARG A 276 -4.04 -8.93 20.29
N GLY A 277 -3.54 -9.40 21.44
CA GLY A 277 -4.24 -9.20 22.72
C GLY A 277 -4.46 -7.72 23.04
N ARG A 278 -3.52 -6.82 22.64
CA ARG A 278 -3.69 -5.38 22.77
C ARG A 278 -4.75 -4.84 21.81
N LEU A 279 -4.73 -5.27 20.56
CA LEU A 279 -5.76 -4.87 19.59
C LEU A 279 -7.15 -5.38 19.99
N ASP A 280 -7.27 -6.62 20.41
CA ASP A 280 -8.53 -7.21 20.89
C ASP A 280 -9.06 -6.48 22.16
N HIS A 281 -8.15 -6.03 23.04
CA HIS A 281 -8.50 -5.16 24.16
C HIS A 281 -9.11 -3.84 23.65
N MET A 282 -8.50 -3.18 22.67
CA MET A 282 -8.99 -1.93 22.11
C MET A 282 -10.39 -2.09 21.48
N VAL A 283 -10.60 -3.18 20.73
CA VAL A 283 -11.93 -3.52 20.20
C VAL A 283 -12.95 -3.69 21.32
N LYS A 284 -12.62 -4.43 22.38
CA LYS A 284 -13.54 -4.73 23.47
C LYS A 284 -13.79 -3.54 24.40
N ALA A 285 -12.74 -2.79 24.75
CA ALA A 285 -12.83 -1.71 25.75
C ALA A 285 -13.38 -0.41 25.15
N TYR A 286 -13.10 -0.16 23.88
CA TYR A 286 -13.46 1.11 23.23
C TYR A 286 -14.39 0.93 22.01
N HIS A 287 -14.90 -0.28 21.77
CA HIS A 287 -15.84 -0.63 20.70
C HIS A 287 -15.31 -0.34 19.29
N LEU A 288 -13.99 -0.38 19.06
CA LEU A 288 -13.40 -0.14 17.76
C LEU A 288 -13.77 -1.24 16.75
N ASP A 289 -13.90 -0.86 15.47
CA ASP A 289 -14.27 -1.77 14.39
C ASP A 289 -13.05 -2.35 13.65
N GLY A 290 -11.89 -1.67 13.71
CA GLY A 290 -10.70 -2.12 13.01
C GLY A 290 -9.51 -1.18 13.16
N PHE A 291 -8.49 -1.38 12.29
CA PHE A 291 -7.20 -0.71 12.47
C PHE A 291 -6.58 -0.26 11.14
N LYS A 292 -5.95 0.92 11.16
CA LYS A 292 -4.99 1.38 10.17
C LYS A 292 -3.60 0.94 10.63
N PHE A 293 -3.04 -0.05 9.96
CA PHE A 293 -1.70 -0.57 10.20
C PHE A 293 -0.69 0.26 9.41
N ASP A 294 0.00 1.14 10.10
CA ASP A 294 0.97 2.05 9.49
C ASP A 294 2.40 1.61 9.79
N ALA A 295 3.38 2.23 9.12
CA ALA A 295 4.76 1.76 9.12
C ALA A 295 4.88 0.28 8.67
N GLY A 296 5.85 -0.47 9.20
CA GLY A 296 6.04 -1.87 8.80
C GLY A 296 6.72 -2.03 7.44
N ASP A 297 7.21 -0.95 6.86
CA ASP A 297 8.07 -0.93 5.67
C ASP A 297 9.31 -1.77 5.94
N ALA A 298 9.77 -2.55 4.96
CA ALA A 298 10.96 -3.39 5.12
C ALA A 298 12.21 -2.56 5.49
N GLU A 299 12.25 -1.31 5.07
CA GLU A 299 13.33 -0.34 5.32
C GLU A 299 13.53 -0.03 6.82
N PHE A 300 12.51 -0.24 7.65
CA PHE A 300 12.62 -0.02 9.09
C PHE A 300 13.18 -1.22 9.86
N TYR A 301 13.23 -2.41 9.26
CA TYR A 301 13.76 -3.59 9.94
C TYR A 301 15.26 -3.76 9.68
N PRO A 302 16.13 -3.73 10.72
CA PRO A 302 17.56 -3.91 10.52
C PRO A 302 17.87 -5.28 9.92
N ALA A 303 18.65 -5.30 8.85
CA ALA A 303 18.98 -6.54 8.12
C ALA A 303 19.79 -7.54 8.95
N ASN A 304 20.52 -7.06 9.96
CA ASN A 304 21.34 -7.85 10.88
C ASN A 304 20.71 -8.08 12.25
N ALA A 305 19.46 -7.66 12.47
CA ALA A 305 18.77 -7.86 13.74
C ALA A 305 18.64 -9.36 14.08
N LEU A 306 18.78 -9.67 15.36
CA LEU A 306 18.47 -10.99 15.88
C LEU A 306 16.98 -11.10 16.16
N SER A 307 16.38 -12.17 15.68
CA SER A 307 14.97 -12.50 15.82
C SER A 307 14.79 -13.91 16.35
N PHE A 308 13.63 -14.24 16.88
CA PHE A 308 13.29 -15.57 17.41
C PHE A 308 13.46 -16.66 16.35
N LYS A 309 13.00 -16.40 15.13
CA LYS A 309 13.36 -17.17 13.93
C LYS A 309 14.06 -16.24 12.96
N LYS A 310 15.15 -16.69 12.36
CA LYS A 310 15.88 -15.90 11.35
C LYS A 310 14.91 -15.43 10.27
N ALA A 311 14.83 -14.12 10.07
CA ALA A 311 14.00 -13.49 9.08
C ALA A 311 14.73 -12.32 8.41
N THR A 312 14.36 -12.04 7.16
CA THR A 312 14.78 -10.85 6.45
C THR A 312 13.90 -9.65 6.81
N PRO A 313 14.32 -8.40 6.54
CA PRO A 313 13.46 -7.24 6.67
C PRO A 313 12.13 -7.39 5.91
N ASN A 314 12.16 -7.96 4.72
CA ASN A 314 10.98 -8.23 3.92
C ASN A 314 10.04 -9.24 4.60
N GLU A 315 10.60 -10.29 5.22
CA GLU A 315 9.79 -11.27 5.95
C GLU A 315 9.13 -10.65 7.19
N GLN A 316 9.80 -9.75 7.92
CA GLN A 316 9.18 -9.00 9.02
C GLN A 316 8.02 -8.13 8.52
N SER A 317 8.19 -7.44 7.39
CA SER A 317 7.12 -6.66 6.75
C SER A 317 5.95 -7.55 6.29
N ARG A 318 6.21 -8.78 5.82
CA ARG A 318 5.18 -9.76 5.49
C ARG A 318 4.39 -10.21 6.72
N LEU A 319 5.10 -10.53 7.82
CA LEU A 319 4.47 -10.94 9.07
C LEU A 319 3.64 -9.81 9.69
N TRP A 320 4.07 -8.54 9.55
CA TRP A 320 3.24 -7.38 9.86
C TRP A 320 1.93 -7.40 9.07
N GLY A 321 2.00 -7.67 7.76
CA GLY A 321 0.81 -7.78 6.90
C GLY A 321 -0.17 -8.87 7.36
N GLU A 322 0.31 -10.01 7.88
CA GLU A 322 -0.56 -11.11 8.34
C GLU A 322 -1.47 -10.74 9.52
N LEU A 323 -1.09 -9.75 10.33
CA LEU A 323 -1.90 -9.34 11.48
C LEU A 323 -3.26 -8.77 11.08
N GLY A 324 -3.35 -8.09 9.95
CA GLY A 324 -4.61 -7.54 9.45
C GLY A 324 -5.64 -8.59 9.03
N LEU A 325 -5.21 -9.82 8.78
CA LEU A 325 -6.12 -10.92 8.43
C LEU A 325 -7.11 -11.29 9.55
N TYR A 326 -6.84 -10.85 10.77
CA TYR A 326 -7.73 -11.03 11.93
C TYR A 326 -8.81 -9.94 12.02
N TYR A 327 -8.64 -8.83 11.30
CA TYR A 327 -9.52 -7.66 11.38
C TYR A 327 -10.06 -7.30 9.98
N PRO A 328 -11.31 -7.63 9.65
CA PRO A 328 -11.89 -7.35 8.33
C PRO A 328 -11.88 -5.86 7.93
N LEU A 329 -11.99 -4.97 8.91
CA LEU A 329 -11.83 -3.53 8.72
C LEU A 329 -10.35 -3.18 8.98
N ASN A 330 -9.55 -3.15 7.92
CA ASN A 330 -8.12 -2.91 7.96
C ASN A 330 -7.67 -1.99 6.83
N GLU A 331 -6.55 -1.29 7.02
CA GLU A 331 -5.84 -0.55 5.98
C GLU A 331 -4.34 -0.57 6.28
N TYR A 332 -3.51 -0.84 5.28
CA TYR A 332 -2.06 -0.91 5.39
C TYR A 332 -1.36 0.17 4.57
N ARG A 333 -0.31 0.77 5.14
CA ARG A 333 0.64 1.60 4.41
C ARG A 333 1.62 0.76 3.60
N ALA A 334 2.27 -0.21 4.23
CA ALA A 334 3.31 -1.03 3.63
C ALA A 334 3.20 -2.49 4.04
N MET A 335 3.50 -3.39 3.11
CA MET A 335 3.64 -4.82 3.35
C MET A 335 4.41 -5.49 2.19
N TRP A 336 5.05 -6.60 2.50
CA TRP A 336 5.77 -7.40 1.52
C TRP A 336 4.98 -8.66 1.14
N LYS A 337 4.85 -8.94 -0.18
CA LYS A 337 4.36 -10.21 -0.73
C LYS A 337 2.99 -10.67 -0.15
N MET A 338 2.05 -9.74 0.05
CA MET A 338 0.70 -10.01 0.54
C MET A 338 -0.39 -9.92 -0.55
N GLY A 339 0.01 -10.02 -1.82
CA GLY A 339 -0.92 -10.06 -2.94
C GLY A 339 -1.92 -11.22 -2.82
N GLY A 340 -3.18 -11.01 -3.23
CA GLY A 340 -4.25 -12.01 -3.16
C GLY A 340 -4.93 -12.15 -1.80
N GLU A 341 -4.40 -11.56 -0.73
CA GLU A 341 -4.99 -11.58 0.61
C GLU A 341 -6.13 -10.54 0.74
N PRO A 342 -7.12 -10.77 1.64
CA PRO A 342 -8.22 -9.84 1.89
C PRO A 342 -7.78 -8.65 2.74
N LEU A 343 -6.75 -7.95 2.30
CA LEU A 343 -6.16 -6.79 2.96
C LEU A 343 -6.36 -5.55 2.11
N VAL A 344 -6.65 -4.43 2.77
CA VAL A 344 -6.69 -3.12 2.14
C VAL A 344 -5.31 -2.48 2.25
N GLN A 345 -4.83 -1.95 1.17
CA GLN A 345 -3.63 -1.12 1.16
C GLN A 345 -3.97 0.30 0.72
N ARG A 346 -3.23 1.27 1.21
CA ARG A 346 -3.26 2.65 0.78
C ARG A 346 -1.96 2.99 0.05
N LEU A 347 -2.06 3.73 -1.05
CA LEU A 347 -0.88 4.27 -1.71
C LEU A 347 -0.13 5.21 -0.76
N ARG A 348 1.17 5.38 -0.99
CA ARG A 348 2.01 6.30 -0.21
C ARG A 348 1.43 7.71 -0.25
N ASP A 349 1.58 8.45 0.86
CA ASP A 349 1.21 9.85 0.98
C ASP A 349 1.75 10.68 -0.19
N LYS A 350 0.85 11.37 -0.87
CA LYS A 350 1.15 12.26 -1.99
C LYS A 350 1.23 13.70 -1.46
N LYS A 351 2.08 14.48 -2.07
CA LYS A 351 2.11 15.94 -1.87
C LYS A 351 0.87 16.59 -2.48
N HIS A 352 0.53 17.76 -1.98
CA HIS A 352 -0.52 18.59 -2.59
C HIS A 352 0.05 19.33 -3.83
N ASP A 353 0.35 18.56 -4.87
CA ASP A 353 0.83 19.07 -6.17
C ASP A 353 0.35 18.22 -7.35
N TRP A 354 0.42 18.79 -8.55
CA TRP A 354 -0.05 18.13 -9.77
C TRP A 354 0.83 16.96 -10.21
N GLU A 355 2.10 16.96 -9.87
CA GLU A 355 3.01 15.86 -10.18
C GLU A 355 2.60 14.60 -9.42
N ASP A 356 2.33 14.73 -8.13
CA ASP A 356 1.90 13.60 -7.30
C ASP A 356 0.48 13.13 -7.64
N LEU A 357 -0.44 14.04 -8.04
CA LEU A 357 -1.76 13.64 -8.54
C LEU A 357 -1.66 12.75 -9.78
N GLN A 358 -0.68 13.01 -10.68
CA GLN A 358 -0.47 12.18 -11.87
C GLN A 358 0.03 10.77 -11.55
N LYS A 359 0.65 10.55 -10.38
CA LYS A 359 1.14 9.25 -9.94
C LYS A 359 0.02 8.31 -9.45
N LEU A 360 -1.15 8.84 -9.08
CA LEU A 360 -2.23 8.02 -8.50
C LEU A 360 -2.69 6.88 -9.41
N ILE A 361 -2.95 7.16 -10.69
CA ILE A 361 -3.46 6.15 -11.63
C ILE A 361 -2.43 5.05 -11.90
N PRO A 362 -1.18 5.35 -12.28
CA PRO A 362 -0.19 4.31 -12.54
C PRO A 362 0.17 3.52 -11.28
N ASP A 363 0.31 4.14 -10.11
CA ASP A 363 0.59 3.44 -8.87
C ASP A 363 -0.57 2.51 -8.49
N LEU A 364 -1.84 2.98 -8.60
CA LEU A 364 -3.04 2.18 -8.34
C LEU A 364 -3.15 0.96 -9.28
N THR A 365 -2.92 1.15 -10.57
CA THR A 365 -3.00 0.05 -11.53
C THR A 365 -1.86 -0.95 -11.36
N THR A 366 -0.69 -0.50 -10.90
CA THR A 366 0.42 -1.36 -10.51
C THR A 366 0.09 -2.17 -9.26
N ALA A 367 -0.56 -1.58 -8.25
CA ALA A 367 -1.03 -2.33 -7.09
C ALA A 367 -1.89 -3.53 -7.52
N GLY A 368 -2.81 -3.33 -8.46
CA GLY A 368 -3.60 -4.41 -9.04
C GLY A 368 -2.75 -5.50 -9.71
N LEU A 369 -1.70 -5.13 -10.47
CA LEU A 369 -0.76 -6.07 -11.10
C LEU A 369 0.13 -6.82 -10.10
N LEU A 370 0.25 -6.34 -8.88
CA LEU A 370 0.97 -7.00 -7.79
C LEU A 370 0.06 -7.79 -6.85
N GLY A 371 -1.23 -7.96 -7.23
CA GLY A 371 -2.20 -8.72 -6.46
C GLY A 371 -2.87 -7.95 -5.33
N TYR A 372 -2.64 -6.64 -5.23
CA TYR A 372 -3.29 -5.76 -4.27
C TYR A 372 -4.53 -5.11 -4.89
N GLN A 373 -5.63 -5.86 -4.93
CA GLN A 373 -6.86 -5.42 -5.59
C GLN A 373 -7.64 -4.38 -4.79
N PHE A 374 -7.52 -4.40 -3.45
CA PHE A 374 -8.29 -3.58 -2.54
C PHE A 374 -7.49 -2.33 -2.13
N THR A 375 -7.26 -1.43 -3.09
CA THR A 375 -6.38 -0.28 -2.93
C THR A 375 -7.13 1.01 -2.68
N CYS A 376 -6.76 1.72 -1.62
CA CYS A 376 -7.08 3.12 -1.40
C CYS A 376 -6.05 4.01 -2.12
N PRO A 377 -6.48 5.01 -2.93
CA PRO A 377 -5.55 5.81 -3.72
C PRO A 377 -4.68 6.78 -2.92
N ASP A 378 -4.96 7.07 -1.74
CA ASP A 378 -4.48 8.09 -0.81
C ASP A 378 -5.60 9.08 -0.43
N MET A 379 -5.31 9.99 0.47
CA MET A 379 -6.22 11.04 0.91
C MET A 379 -6.41 12.09 -0.20
N ILE A 380 -7.64 12.54 -0.37
CA ILE A 380 -7.99 13.55 -1.37
C ILE A 380 -7.24 14.86 -1.09
N GLY A 381 -6.57 15.37 -2.11
CA GLY A 381 -5.69 16.52 -2.02
C GLY A 381 -4.24 16.18 -1.63
N GLY A 382 -3.97 14.92 -1.25
CA GLY A 382 -2.68 14.41 -0.78
C GLY A 382 -2.67 14.11 0.72
N GLY A 383 -1.85 13.15 1.14
CA GLY A 383 -1.68 12.72 2.53
C GLY A 383 -0.47 13.32 3.24
N GLU A 384 0.41 14.01 2.52
CA GLU A 384 1.58 14.65 3.09
C GLU A 384 1.18 15.95 3.81
N TYR A 385 1.17 15.93 5.16
CA TYR A 385 0.62 17.00 5.99
C TYR A 385 1.36 18.34 5.85
N GLY A 386 2.65 18.32 5.54
CA GLY A 386 3.47 19.52 5.34
C GLY A 386 2.90 20.44 4.25
N SER A 387 2.26 19.85 3.25
CA SER A 387 1.58 20.55 2.18
C SER A 387 0.37 21.39 2.65
N PHE A 388 -0.19 21.09 3.82
CA PHE A 388 -1.39 21.75 4.37
C PHE A 388 -1.10 22.71 5.53
N LEU A 389 0.19 22.91 5.90
CA LEU A 389 0.57 23.85 6.96
C LEU A 389 0.34 25.30 6.58
N ASN A 390 0.32 25.62 5.29
CA ASN A 390 0.06 26.96 4.76
C ASN A 390 -1.09 26.91 3.75
N LEU A 391 -2.30 27.19 4.23
CA LEU A 391 -3.52 27.17 3.42
C LEU A 391 -3.60 28.27 2.35
N ASP A 392 -2.82 29.35 2.47
CA ASP A 392 -2.76 30.41 1.45
C ASP A 392 -2.17 29.90 0.13
N LYS A 393 -1.50 28.75 0.15
CA LYS A 393 -0.94 28.06 -1.03
C LYS A 393 -1.77 26.88 -1.50
N LEU A 394 -2.93 26.65 -0.90
CA LEU A 394 -3.76 25.52 -1.28
C LEU A 394 -4.37 25.75 -2.67
N ASP A 395 -4.16 24.79 -3.56
CA ASP A 395 -4.79 24.76 -4.89
C ASP A 395 -6.15 24.06 -4.79
N GLU A 396 -7.24 24.83 -4.71
CA GLU A 396 -8.59 24.30 -4.66
C GLU A 396 -8.94 23.43 -5.88
N GLN A 397 -8.41 23.77 -7.07
CA GLN A 397 -8.62 22.98 -8.28
C GLN A 397 -8.01 21.58 -8.12
N LEU A 398 -6.83 21.49 -7.53
CA LEU A 398 -6.17 20.20 -7.28
C LEU A 398 -7.01 19.34 -6.33
N VAL A 399 -7.56 19.90 -5.24
CA VAL A 399 -8.45 19.16 -4.32
C VAL A 399 -9.67 18.60 -5.07
N VAL A 400 -10.33 19.41 -5.90
CA VAL A 400 -11.48 18.97 -6.70
C VAL A 400 -11.09 17.86 -7.67
N ARG A 401 -9.98 18.03 -8.41
CA ARG A 401 -9.52 17.02 -9.39
C ARG A 401 -9.04 15.75 -8.71
N SER A 402 -8.44 15.84 -7.53
CA SER A 402 -8.09 14.68 -6.70
C SER A 402 -9.35 13.90 -6.26
N ALA A 403 -10.40 14.60 -5.80
CA ALA A 403 -11.67 13.96 -5.46
C ALA A 403 -12.31 13.26 -6.66
N GLN A 404 -12.29 13.89 -7.84
CA GLN A 404 -12.78 13.28 -9.08
C GLN A 404 -11.94 12.07 -9.50
N CYS A 405 -10.62 12.15 -9.40
CA CYS A 405 -9.72 11.04 -9.71
C CYS A 405 -10.03 9.82 -8.82
N SER A 406 -10.25 10.05 -7.52
CA SER A 406 -10.51 8.99 -6.53
C SER A 406 -11.95 8.45 -6.58
N ALA A 407 -12.91 9.20 -7.15
CA ALA A 407 -14.34 8.87 -7.09
C ALA A 407 -14.67 7.46 -7.62
N LEU A 408 -14.00 7.02 -8.68
CA LEU A 408 -14.20 5.70 -9.29
C LEU A 408 -12.98 4.77 -9.14
N MET A 409 -12.07 5.08 -8.23
CA MET A 409 -11.07 4.14 -7.73
C MET A 409 -11.71 3.19 -6.69
N PRO A 410 -11.08 2.06 -6.33
CA PRO A 410 -11.71 1.10 -5.43
C PRO A 410 -12.19 1.72 -4.12
N MET A 411 -11.44 2.66 -3.57
CA MET A 411 -11.80 3.42 -2.36
C MET A 411 -11.67 4.93 -2.59
N MET A 412 -12.21 5.72 -1.65
CA MET A 412 -12.18 7.18 -1.66
C MET A 412 -12.00 7.66 -0.22
N GLN A 413 -10.90 8.33 0.08
CA GLN A 413 -10.55 8.76 1.43
C GLN A 413 -10.34 10.27 1.50
N PHE A 414 -11.01 10.92 2.45
CA PHE A 414 -10.79 12.32 2.81
C PHE A 414 -9.91 12.40 4.07
N SER A 415 -9.14 13.47 4.18
CA SER A 415 -8.49 13.88 5.42
C SER A 415 -8.64 15.37 5.62
N VAL A 416 -8.12 16.21 4.72
CA VAL A 416 -8.45 17.64 4.73
C VAL A 416 -9.96 17.81 4.58
N ALA A 417 -10.56 18.66 5.44
CA ALA A 417 -11.98 18.96 5.44
C ALA A 417 -12.35 19.88 4.24
N PRO A 418 -13.03 19.39 3.19
CA PRO A 418 -13.29 20.19 1.99
C PRO A 418 -14.08 21.47 2.30
N TRP A 419 -15.02 21.42 3.24
CA TRP A 419 -15.83 22.59 3.65
C TRP A 419 -15.04 23.68 4.38
N ARG A 420 -13.84 23.38 4.87
CA ARG A 420 -12.92 24.34 5.53
C ARG A 420 -12.02 25.04 4.53
N VAL A 421 -11.65 24.38 3.45
CA VAL A 421 -10.57 24.83 2.56
C VAL A 421 -11.05 25.23 1.17
N LEU A 422 -12.29 24.93 0.78
CA LEU A 422 -12.81 25.19 -0.56
C LEU A 422 -13.86 26.31 -0.57
N SER A 423 -13.93 27.04 -1.67
CA SER A 423 -15.07 27.88 -2.03
C SER A 423 -16.36 27.06 -2.14
N LYS A 424 -17.52 27.70 -2.10
CA LYS A 424 -18.81 27.02 -2.22
C LYS A 424 -18.95 26.25 -3.54
N GLU A 425 -18.44 26.81 -4.62
CA GLU A 425 -18.47 26.25 -5.96
C GLU A 425 -17.61 24.98 -6.03
N ASN A 426 -16.39 25.02 -5.50
CA ASN A 426 -15.47 23.89 -5.49
C ASN A 426 -15.91 22.80 -4.51
N LEU A 427 -16.49 23.17 -3.36
CA LEU A 427 -17.13 22.21 -2.46
C LEU A 427 -18.29 21.47 -3.13
N ALA A 428 -19.14 22.18 -3.91
CA ALA A 428 -20.21 21.57 -4.69
C ALA A 428 -19.66 20.58 -5.74
N ALA A 429 -18.53 20.89 -6.38
CA ALA A 429 -17.86 20.00 -7.33
C ALA A 429 -17.32 18.72 -6.65
N VAL A 430 -16.76 18.82 -5.43
CA VAL A 430 -16.35 17.65 -4.63
C VAL A 430 -17.56 16.80 -4.25
N LYS A 431 -18.68 17.40 -3.85
CA LYS A 431 -19.92 16.66 -3.58
C LYS A 431 -20.42 15.89 -4.80
N LYS A 432 -20.37 16.49 -5.99
CA LYS A 432 -20.68 15.76 -7.24
C LYS A 432 -19.76 14.56 -7.49
N ALA A 433 -18.48 14.64 -7.10
CA ALA A 433 -17.59 13.47 -7.20
C ALA A 433 -18.05 12.34 -6.25
N VAL A 434 -18.54 12.68 -5.04
CA VAL A 434 -19.15 11.71 -4.10
C VAL A 434 -20.45 11.13 -4.66
N ASP A 435 -21.30 11.94 -5.30
CA ASP A 435 -22.53 11.48 -5.96
C ASP A 435 -22.22 10.53 -7.14
N ILE A 436 -21.18 10.82 -7.92
CA ILE A 436 -20.70 9.92 -8.99
C ILE A 436 -20.30 8.57 -8.38
N ARG A 437 -19.54 8.56 -7.28
CA ARG A 437 -19.21 7.33 -6.57
C ARG A 437 -20.47 6.58 -6.13
N ALA A 438 -21.41 7.24 -5.48
CA ALA A 438 -22.68 6.64 -5.05
C ALA A 438 -23.44 5.99 -6.21
N LYS A 439 -23.52 6.68 -7.36
CA LYS A 439 -24.14 6.16 -8.59
C LYS A 439 -23.50 4.87 -9.09
N TYR A 440 -22.16 4.78 -9.06
CA TYR A 440 -21.44 3.62 -9.57
C TYR A 440 -21.08 2.58 -8.49
N THR A 441 -21.42 2.81 -7.22
CA THR A 441 -21.19 1.86 -6.12
C THR A 441 -21.75 0.46 -6.40
N PRO A 442 -22.95 0.25 -6.98
CA PRO A 442 -23.42 -1.10 -7.29
C PRO A 442 -22.48 -1.86 -8.24
N TYR A 443 -21.96 -1.20 -9.28
CA TYR A 443 -20.99 -1.80 -10.19
C TYR A 443 -19.64 -2.02 -9.53
N LEU A 444 -19.16 -1.05 -8.76
CA LEU A 444 -17.92 -1.19 -8.00
C LEU A 444 -17.99 -2.40 -7.04
N MET A 445 -19.09 -2.56 -6.30
CA MET A 445 -19.29 -3.70 -5.39
C MET A 445 -19.37 -5.04 -6.12
N GLN A 446 -19.87 -5.07 -7.34
CA GLN A 446 -19.80 -6.26 -8.19
C GLN A 446 -18.34 -6.60 -8.51
N LEU A 447 -17.53 -5.61 -8.90
CA LEU A 447 -16.11 -5.81 -9.19
C LEU A 447 -15.31 -6.22 -7.96
N VAL A 448 -15.57 -5.64 -6.80
CA VAL A 448 -14.95 -6.02 -5.51
C VAL A 448 -15.19 -7.50 -5.21
N LYS A 449 -16.45 -7.96 -5.32
CA LYS A 449 -16.79 -9.38 -5.12
C LYS A 449 -16.14 -10.28 -6.16
N GLN A 450 -16.14 -9.88 -7.42
CA GLN A 450 -15.50 -10.63 -8.49
C GLN A 450 -13.99 -10.72 -8.28
N SER A 451 -13.34 -9.63 -7.91
CA SER A 451 -11.91 -9.56 -7.64
C SER A 451 -11.48 -10.48 -6.49
N ALA A 452 -12.29 -10.56 -5.43
CA ALA A 452 -12.06 -11.48 -4.30
C ALA A 452 -12.06 -12.95 -4.73
N ILE A 453 -12.78 -13.30 -5.80
CA ILE A 453 -12.85 -14.67 -6.32
C ILE A 453 -11.74 -14.93 -7.35
N THR A 454 -11.56 -13.99 -8.28
CA THR A 454 -10.73 -14.20 -9.47
C THR A 454 -9.31 -13.67 -9.35
N GLY A 455 -9.04 -12.74 -8.42
CA GLY A 455 -7.79 -11.98 -8.34
C GLY A 455 -7.66 -10.88 -9.41
N GLU A 456 -8.63 -10.70 -10.30
CA GLU A 456 -8.59 -9.66 -11.33
C GLU A 456 -8.59 -8.26 -10.72
N PRO A 457 -7.73 -7.33 -11.19
CA PRO A 457 -7.71 -5.96 -10.71
C PRO A 457 -9.06 -5.24 -10.90
N ILE A 458 -9.48 -4.46 -9.92
CA ILE A 458 -10.68 -3.61 -9.98
C ILE A 458 -10.43 -2.43 -10.92
N ALA A 459 -9.35 -1.68 -10.68
CA ALA A 459 -8.85 -0.64 -11.57
C ALA A 459 -7.73 -1.21 -12.44
N ARG A 460 -7.80 -0.99 -13.75
CA ARG A 460 -6.93 -1.62 -14.74
C ARG A 460 -6.26 -0.59 -15.63
N SER A 461 -4.97 -0.79 -15.92
CA SER A 461 -4.31 0.02 -16.95
C SER A 461 -4.93 -0.25 -18.34
N MET A 462 -4.76 0.69 -19.25
CA MET A 462 -5.28 0.55 -20.61
C MET A 462 -4.62 -0.62 -21.36
N GLU A 463 -3.33 -0.88 -21.14
CA GLU A 463 -2.62 -2.03 -21.72
C GLU A 463 -3.14 -3.38 -21.19
N TYR A 464 -3.54 -3.43 -19.91
CA TYR A 464 -4.10 -4.64 -19.32
C TYR A 464 -5.44 -5.04 -19.96
N GLU A 465 -6.35 -4.07 -20.16
CA GLU A 465 -7.69 -4.35 -20.66
C GLU A 465 -7.75 -4.40 -22.20
N PHE A 466 -6.90 -3.63 -22.88
CA PHE A 466 -6.83 -3.53 -24.34
C PHE A 466 -5.42 -3.84 -24.86
N PRO A 467 -4.96 -5.09 -24.75
CA PRO A 467 -3.61 -5.46 -25.11
C PRO A 467 -3.33 -5.27 -26.60
N ASN A 468 -2.06 -5.05 -26.95
CA ASN A 468 -1.57 -4.92 -28.33
C ASN A 468 -2.16 -3.73 -29.12
N GLN A 469 -2.68 -2.69 -28.45
CA GLN A 469 -3.15 -1.45 -29.07
C GLN A 469 -2.18 -0.27 -28.89
N GLY A 470 -0.97 -0.51 -28.36
CA GLY A 470 0.04 0.54 -28.14
C GLY A 470 -0.32 1.48 -26.99
N LEU A 471 -0.96 0.97 -25.94
CA LEU A 471 -1.49 1.74 -24.81
C LEU A 471 -0.63 1.65 -23.56
N SER A 472 0.56 1.08 -23.64
CA SER A 472 1.47 0.85 -22.51
C SER A 472 1.85 2.13 -21.77
N ASP A 473 1.96 3.25 -22.49
CA ASP A 473 2.40 4.55 -21.92
C ASP A 473 1.24 5.47 -21.55
N LEU A 474 -0.01 4.99 -21.66
CA LEU A 474 -1.21 5.79 -21.36
C LEU A 474 -1.56 5.76 -19.87
N LYS A 475 -1.01 6.71 -19.11
CA LYS A 475 -1.09 6.79 -17.63
C LYS A 475 -2.19 7.71 -17.10
N GLY A 476 -2.84 8.50 -17.97
CA GLY A 476 -3.79 9.55 -17.55
C GLY A 476 -5.26 9.11 -17.50
N GLN A 477 -5.56 7.85 -17.72
CA GLN A 477 -6.88 7.25 -17.69
C GLN A 477 -6.79 5.78 -17.32
N PHE A 478 -7.89 5.18 -16.86
CA PHE A 478 -7.93 3.78 -16.45
C PHE A 478 -9.29 3.16 -16.74
N MET A 479 -9.35 1.84 -16.70
CA MET A 479 -10.59 1.09 -16.74
C MET A 479 -11.04 0.71 -15.32
N LEU A 480 -12.28 0.97 -14.98
CA LEU A 480 -12.96 0.36 -13.84
C LEU A 480 -13.64 -0.92 -14.33
N GLY A 481 -13.06 -2.06 -13.97
CA GLY A 481 -13.41 -3.35 -14.59
C GLY A 481 -13.21 -3.32 -16.09
N SER A 482 -14.09 -4.01 -16.83
CA SER A 482 -14.03 -4.07 -18.31
C SER A 482 -15.00 -3.12 -19.01
N LYS A 483 -15.83 -2.36 -18.26
CA LYS A 483 -16.92 -1.58 -18.85
C LYS A 483 -16.71 -0.07 -18.84
N LEU A 484 -16.11 0.49 -17.79
CA LEU A 484 -16.04 1.94 -17.61
C LEU A 484 -14.62 2.45 -17.80
N LEU A 485 -14.42 3.30 -18.80
CA LEU A 485 -13.22 4.10 -18.95
C LEU A 485 -13.40 5.39 -18.16
N VAL A 486 -12.48 5.66 -17.26
CA VAL A 486 -12.45 6.84 -16.37
C VAL A 486 -11.27 7.72 -16.78
N ALA A 487 -11.55 8.98 -17.13
CA ALA A 487 -10.55 9.89 -17.67
C ALA A 487 -10.49 11.22 -16.87
N PRO A 488 -10.03 11.20 -15.61
CA PRO A 488 -9.97 12.40 -14.79
C PRO A 488 -8.96 13.42 -15.35
N VAL A 489 -9.20 14.70 -15.08
CA VAL A 489 -8.18 15.73 -15.30
C VAL A 489 -7.17 15.64 -14.16
N ILE A 490 -5.91 15.42 -14.49
CA ILE A 490 -4.81 15.24 -13.53
C ILE A 490 -3.67 16.25 -13.73
N THR A 491 -3.95 17.31 -14.48
CA THR A 491 -3.06 18.44 -14.72
C THR A 491 -3.83 19.73 -14.46
N SER A 492 -3.13 20.83 -14.17
CA SER A 492 -3.77 22.12 -14.04
C SER A 492 -4.57 22.49 -15.31
N GLY A 493 -5.72 23.13 -15.14
CA GLY A 493 -6.61 23.55 -16.19
C GLY A 493 -7.82 22.63 -16.40
N GLN A 494 -8.47 22.75 -17.57
CA GLN A 494 -9.73 22.06 -17.86
C GLN A 494 -9.64 21.13 -19.07
N SER A 495 -8.53 21.12 -19.79
CA SER A 495 -8.39 20.36 -21.02
C SER A 495 -7.96 18.91 -20.75
N LYS A 496 -8.59 17.95 -21.46
CA LYS A 496 -8.27 16.53 -21.34
C LYS A 496 -8.24 15.85 -22.69
N LEU A 497 -7.09 15.26 -23.00
CA LEU A 497 -6.94 14.32 -24.12
C LEU A 497 -7.33 12.91 -23.63
N ILE A 498 -8.27 12.27 -24.34
CA ILE A 498 -8.78 10.94 -24.00
C ILE A 498 -8.59 10.03 -25.22
N TYR A 499 -8.06 8.85 -24.99
CA TYR A 499 -7.98 7.78 -25.99
C TYR A 499 -9.10 6.77 -25.73
N LEU A 500 -10.01 6.61 -26.69
CA LEU A 500 -11.04 5.58 -26.68
C LEU A 500 -10.55 4.39 -27.52
N PRO A 501 -10.30 3.21 -26.92
CA PRO A 501 -9.91 2.01 -27.64
C PRO A 501 -10.97 1.52 -28.62
N LYS A 502 -10.65 0.51 -29.42
CA LYS A 502 -11.61 -0.13 -30.34
C LYS A 502 -12.89 -0.53 -29.60
N GLY A 503 -14.04 -0.11 -30.12
CA GLY A 503 -15.36 -0.35 -29.54
C GLY A 503 -16.30 0.84 -29.73
N SER A 504 -17.52 0.74 -29.20
CA SER A 504 -18.50 1.83 -29.14
C SER A 504 -18.65 2.31 -27.70
N TRP A 505 -18.41 3.59 -27.49
CA TRP A 505 -18.31 4.20 -26.16
C TRP A 505 -19.42 5.23 -25.93
N LYS A 506 -20.22 5.05 -24.89
CA LYS A 506 -21.24 6.03 -24.48
C LYS A 506 -20.65 6.92 -23.39
N SER A 507 -20.54 8.22 -23.64
CA SER A 507 -20.04 9.20 -22.68
C SER A 507 -21.05 9.47 -21.56
N ASP A 508 -20.56 10.04 -20.45
CA ASP A 508 -21.39 10.58 -19.34
C ASP A 508 -22.45 11.59 -19.81
N LEU A 509 -22.23 12.26 -20.95
CA LEU A 509 -23.17 13.18 -21.59
C LEU A 509 -24.13 12.49 -22.58
N GLY A 510 -24.14 11.15 -22.64
CA GLY A 510 -25.04 10.36 -23.50
C GLY A 510 -24.60 10.24 -24.97
N LYS A 511 -23.49 10.87 -25.39
CA LYS A 511 -23.01 10.81 -26.77
C LYS A 511 -22.27 9.48 -27.01
N THR A 512 -22.60 8.79 -28.11
CA THR A 512 -21.89 7.58 -28.54
C THR A 512 -20.75 7.96 -29.48
N ILE A 513 -19.56 7.40 -29.21
CA ILE A 513 -18.32 7.64 -29.97
C ILE A 513 -17.72 6.30 -30.32
N LYS A 514 -17.30 6.15 -31.57
CA LYS A 514 -16.65 4.93 -32.06
C LYS A 514 -15.12 5.06 -31.97
N GLY A 515 -14.49 4.09 -31.30
CA GLY A 515 -13.02 3.95 -31.23
C GLY A 515 -12.50 2.97 -32.32
N PRO A 516 -11.18 2.91 -32.56
CA PRO A 516 -10.16 3.68 -31.80
C PRO A 516 -10.13 5.16 -32.22
N THR A 517 -10.10 6.08 -31.28
CA THR A 517 -10.00 7.52 -31.58
C THR A 517 -9.42 8.28 -30.37
N LYS A 518 -8.85 9.45 -30.66
CA LYS A 518 -8.45 10.42 -29.65
C LYS A 518 -9.42 11.60 -29.69
N ILE A 519 -9.87 12.04 -28.54
CA ILE A 519 -10.72 13.22 -28.41
C ILE A 519 -10.10 14.19 -27.41
N GLN A 520 -10.11 15.46 -27.78
CA GLN A 520 -9.76 16.55 -26.89
C GLN A 520 -11.05 17.20 -26.40
N ILE A 521 -11.22 17.31 -25.08
CA ILE A 521 -12.42 17.92 -24.51
C ILE A 521 -12.07 18.92 -23.41
N ASP A 522 -12.92 19.91 -23.24
CA ASP A 522 -12.94 20.76 -22.06
C ASP A 522 -13.81 20.13 -20.99
N VAL A 523 -13.27 20.06 -19.79
CA VAL A 523 -13.90 19.40 -18.64
C VAL A 523 -14.21 20.44 -17.58
N ALA A 524 -15.48 20.78 -17.41
CA ALA A 524 -15.95 21.67 -16.35
C ALA A 524 -15.44 21.18 -14.98
N MET A 525 -15.32 22.12 -14.01
CA MET A 525 -14.75 21.82 -12.70
C MET A 525 -15.56 20.75 -11.93
N ASP A 526 -16.83 20.63 -12.19
CA ASP A 526 -17.76 19.71 -11.53
C ASP A 526 -18.01 18.40 -12.31
N ARG A 527 -17.21 18.12 -13.37
CA ARG A 527 -17.37 16.95 -14.24
C ARG A 527 -16.19 15.99 -14.14
N LEU A 528 -16.50 14.69 -14.02
CA LEU A 528 -15.57 13.58 -14.26
C LEU A 528 -15.98 12.88 -15.57
N PRO A 529 -15.16 12.92 -16.64
CA PRO A 529 -15.46 12.19 -17.88
C PRO A 529 -15.42 10.67 -17.66
N VAL A 530 -16.52 10.01 -17.99
CA VAL A 530 -16.68 8.56 -17.93
C VAL A 530 -17.28 8.07 -19.24
N PHE A 531 -16.76 6.96 -19.75
CA PHE A 531 -17.25 6.33 -20.97
C PHE A 531 -17.58 4.87 -20.71
N GLU A 532 -18.79 4.46 -21.07
CA GLU A 532 -19.23 3.07 -20.96
C GLU A 532 -19.04 2.36 -22.28
N LEU A 533 -18.35 1.23 -22.27
CA LEU A 533 -18.21 0.35 -23.44
C LEU A 533 -19.55 -0.38 -23.66
N ILE A 534 -20.21 -0.12 -24.79
CA ILE A 534 -21.53 -0.68 -25.13
C ILE A 534 -21.47 -1.76 -26.21
N LYS A 535 -20.39 -1.83 -27.01
CA LYS A 535 -20.08 -2.86 -28.01
C LYS A 535 -18.58 -2.97 -28.27
#